data_333036d3a6ebc656c509270d636be216
#
_entry.id   333036d3a6ebc656c509270d636be216
#
_cell.length_a   1.000
_cell.length_b   1.000
_cell.length_c   1.000
_cell.angle_alpha   90.00
_cell.angle_beta   90.00
_cell.angle_gamma   90.00
#
_symmetry.space_group_name_H-M   'P 1'
#
loop_
_entity.id
_entity.type
_entity.pdbx_description
1 polymer ?
#
loop_
_entity_poly.entity_id
_entity_poly.type
_entity_poly.pdbx_seq_one_letter_code
_entity_poly.pdbx_strand_id
1 'polypeptide(L)'
;MHLNRTRICQDLSEIDFPSDVSKQAISKARKGILPSLFHELFRLTVRSYYQMVDSRKTWNGYHLFAVDGSKLQLPNSKDIHSVFGSRFNSSDPTQVYSLALCSTLYDVLEDIIVDASIYPDLSSERNAVYEHLNATLDLDIFHNSILIFDRGYYSAQIYCDFYNRGLLCLLRVKESLKITRSGSDDSIQFIKDPVSGLEIPARVIRVVLDSGTVEYLVTNVFDPSITPEMFKQLYFFRWKIESKYNELKNQWGLEEFSGSASLSVMQDLFINMMYSNLYSIVKKDADIRIANSSRPDNKFAYQANRAFIIGEIKYLLPRMLCGSFRKWMVTDLFLSAAKVKSQIQPGRKYKRFKKKDNLWTHFNHRKTVL
;
A
#
# COMPACT_ATOMS: atom_id res chain seq x y z
N MET A 1 -9.16 11.56 -10.03
CA MET A 1 -9.29 12.97 -10.45
C MET A 1 -9.71 13.80 -9.26
N HIS A 2 -8.74 14.44 -8.62
CA HIS A 2 -8.96 15.23 -7.41
C HIS A 2 -9.28 16.68 -7.80
N LEU A 3 -10.51 16.97 -8.17
CA LEU A 3 -10.94 18.31 -8.50
C LEU A 3 -11.58 18.97 -7.26
N ASN A 4 -10.96 20.01 -6.74
CA ASN A 4 -11.49 20.79 -5.62
C ASN A 4 -12.81 21.48 -6.04
N ARG A 5 -13.83 21.52 -5.16
CA ARG A 5 -15.14 22.12 -5.47
C ARG A 5 -15.06 23.57 -6.00
N THR A 6 -14.07 24.34 -5.56
CA THR A 6 -13.85 25.73 -6.00
C THR A 6 -12.95 25.85 -7.23
N ARG A 7 -12.19 24.81 -7.59
CA ARG A 7 -11.21 24.81 -8.68
C ARG A 7 -11.58 23.94 -9.87
N ILE A 8 -12.70 23.20 -9.85
CA ILE A 8 -13.09 22.33 -10.98
C ILE A 8 -13.01 23.06 -12.32
N CYS A 9 -13.50 24.29 -12.40
CA CYS A 9 -13.46 25.05 -13.65
C CYS A 9 -12.04 25.48 -14.04
N GLN A 10 -11.18 25.78 -13.05
CA GLN A 10 -9.80 26.17 -13.27
C GLN A 10 -8.97 24.96 -13.72
N ASP A 11 -9.12 23.82 -13.01
CA ASP A 11 -8.46 22.56 -13.37
C ASP A 11 -8.90 22.05 -14.77
N LEU A 12 -10.17 22.27 -15.16
CA LEU A 12 -10.68 21.90 -16.47
C LEU A 12 -10.17 22.83 -17.58
N SER A 13 -9.98 24.13 -17.30
CA SER A 13 -9.41 25.07 -18.28
C SER A 13 -7.94 24.73 -18.60
N GLU A 14 -7.20 24.19 -17.65
CA GLU A 14 -5.81 23.78 -17.84
C GLU A 14 -5.63 22.53 -18.74
N ILE A 15 -6.71 21.75 -18.98
CA ILE A 15 -6.69 20.52 -19.78
C ILE A 15 -7.51 20.59 -21.06
N ASP A 16 -7.75 21.80 -21.59
CA ASP A 16 -8.59 22.04 -22.80
C ASP A 16 -9.99 21.40 -22.73
N PHE A 17 -10.58 21.38 -21.54
CA PHE A 17 -11.94 20.87 -21.36
C PHE A 17 -12.95 21.94 -21.80
N PRO A 18 -14.07 21.58 -22.46
CA PRO A 18 -15.07 22.55 -22.90
C PRO A 18 -15.53 23.44 -21.73
N SER A 19 -15.46 24.76 -21.90
CA SER A 19 -15.77 25.77 -20.88
C SER A 19 -17.20 25.75 -20.37
N ASP A 20 -18.10 25.11 -21.12
CA ASP A 20 -19.56 25.18 -20.94
C ASP A 20 -20.10 24.04 -20.06
N VAL A 21 -19.21 23.13 -19.56
CA VAL A 21 -19.64 21.99 -18.78
C VAL A 21 -19.81 22.36 -17.31
N SER A 22 -21.03 22.24 -16.80
CA SER A 22 -21.32 22.54 -15.40
C SER A 22 -20.75 21.50 -14.44
N LYS A 23 -20.44 21.92 -13.19
CA LYS A 23 -20.00 21.01 -12.11
C LYS A 23 -20.98 19.86 -11.89
N GLN A 24 -22.28 20.12 -12.04
CA GLN A 24 -23.32 19.12 -11.90
C GLN A 24 -23.27 18.09 -13.03
N ALA A 25 -22.99 18.53 -14.27
CA ALA A 25 -22.82 17.62 -15.41
C ALA A 25 -21.63 16.67 -15.19
N ILE A 26 -20.50 17.19 -14.74
CA ILE A 26 -19.32 16.37 -14.40
C ILE A 26 -19.63 15.37 -13.29
N SER A 27 -20.27 15.82 -12.21
CA SER A 27 -20.67 14.93 -11.11
C SER A 27 -21.64 13.85 -11.56
N LYS A 28 -22.59 14.18 -12.46
CA LYS A 28 -23.53 13.22 -13.05
C LYS A 28 -22.81 12.22 -13.97
N ALA A 29 -21.94 12.69 -14.85
CA ALA A 29 -21.17 11.83 -15.75
C ALA A 29 -20.28 10.85 -14.95
N ARG A 30 -19.61 11.34 -13.91
CA ARG A 30 -18.77 10.51 -13.04
C ARG A 30 -19.56 9.37 -12.36
N LYS A 31 -20.80 9.59 -11.96
CA LYS A 31 -21.66 8.55 -11.39
C LYS A 31 -21.97 7.42 -12.37
N GLY A 32 -21.88 7.67 -13.67
CA GLY A 32 -22.03 6.66 -14.73
C GLY A 32 -20.77 5.81 -14.96
N ILE A 33 -19.64 6.16 -14.35
CA ILE A 33 -18.39 5.42 -14.51
C ILE A 33 -18.28 4.38 -13.38
N LEU A 34 -18.21 3.11 -13.73
CA LEU A 34 -18.08 2.04 -12.75
C LEU A 34 -16.69 2.08 -12.06
N PRO A 35 -16.59 1.77 -10.76
CA PRO A 35 -15.31 1.65 -10.06
C PRO A 35 -14.36 0.63 -10.68
N SER A 36 -14.91 -0.40 -11.34
CA SER A 36 -14.11 -1.43 -12.03
C SER A 36 -13.21 -0.85 -13.12
N LEU A 37 -13.59 0.26 -13.79
CA LEU A 37 -12.70 0.91 -14.75
C LEU A 37 -11.41 1.39 -14.06
N PHE A 38 -11.53 2.03 -12.91
CA PHE A 38 -10.37 2.54 -12.17
C PHE A 38 -9.55 1.40 -11.57
N HIS A 39 -10.20 0.32 -11.17
CA HIS A 39 -9.54 -0.91 -10.74
C HIS A 39 -8.74 -1.53 -11.88
N GLU A 40 -9.32 -1.65 -13.08
CA GLU A 40 -8.60 -2.16 -14.25
C GLU A 40 -7.42 -1.27 -14.68
N LEU A 41 -7.54 0.06 -14.60
CA LEU A 41 -6.43 0.97 -14.84
C LEU A 41 -5.30 0.79 -13.82
N PHE A 42 -5.64 0.58 -12.55
CA PHE A 42 -4.67 0.25 -11.52
C PHE A 42 -4.00 -1.10 -11.82
N ARG A 43 -4.76 -2.15 -12.12
CA ARG A 43 -4.25 -3.48 -12.49
C ARG A 43 -3.37 -3.44 -13.74
N LEU A 44 -3.77 -2.64 -14.74
CA LEU A 44 -2.96 -2.45 -15.96
C LEU A 44 -1.59 -1.85 -15.63
N THR A 45 -1.54 -0.87 -14.72
CA THR A 45 -0.27 -0.28 -14.27
C THR A 45 0.63 -1.34 -13.61
N VAL A 46 0.05 -2.18 -12.75
CA VAL A 46 0.78 -3.29 -12.09
C VAL A 46 1.28 -4.31 -13.10
N ARG A 47 0.39 -4.79 -13.97
CA ARG A 47 0.74 -5.76 -15.02
C ARG A 47 1.84 -5.24 -15.93
N SER A 48 1.70 -4.00 -16.41
CA SER A 48 2.71 -3.36 -17.25
C SER A 48 4.06 -3.26 -16.53
N TYR A 49 4.07 -2.92 -15.24
CA TYR A 49 5.30 -2.88 -14.47
C TYR A 49 6.02 -4.22 -14.46
N TYR A 50 5.34 -5.31 -14.08
CA TYR A 50 5.95 -6.64 -13.99
C TYR A 50 6.34 -7.23 -15.36
N GLN A 51 5.68 -6.83 -16.44
CA GLN A 51 6.05 -7.22 -17.80
C GLN A 51 7.27 -6.45 -18.35
N MET A 52 7.47 -5.21 -17.91
CA MET A 52 8.54 -4.34 -18.43
C MET A 52 9.81 -4.34 -17.59
N VAL A 53 9.74 -4.81 -16.35
CA VAL A 53 10.92 -4.83 -15.47
C VAL A 53 11.77 -6.06 -15.78
N ASP A 54 13.01 -5.85 -16.27
CA ASP A 54 13.94 -6.94 -16.63
C ASP A 54 14.40 -7.75 -15.42
N SER A 55 14.62 -7.08 -14.29
CA SER A 55 14.96 -7.75 -13.03
C SER A 55 14.36 -7.03 -11.84
N ARG A 56 13.71 -7.81 -10.96
CA ARG A 56 13.19 -7.33 -9.69
C ARG A 56 14.26 -7.43 -8.59
N LYS A 57 14.22 -6.52 -7.65
CA LYS A 57 15.07 -6.59 -6.46
C LYS A 57 14.76 -7.83 -5.64
N THR A 58 15.79 -8.40 -5.06
CA THR A 58 15.67 -9.56 -4.17
C THR A 58 16.40 -9.30 -2.84
N TRP A 59 15.97 -9.99 -1.83
CA TRP A 59 16.65 -10.15 -0.56
C TRP A 59 17.09 -11.63 -0.45
N ASN A 60 18.39 -11.89 -0.49
CA ASN A 60 18.94 -13.25 -0.54
C ASN A 60 18.28 -14.17 -1.57
N GLY A 61 18.00 -13.65 -2.78
CA GLY A 61 17.35 -14.40 -3.86
C GLY A 61 15.82 -14.43 -3.78
N TYR A 62 15.20 -13.91 -2.73
CA TYR A 62 13.74 -13.89 -2.56
C TYR A 62 13.15 -12.52 -2.86
N HIS A 63 12.03 -12.49 -3.56
CA HIS A 63 11.14 -11.33 -3.62
C HIS A 63 10.34 -11.21 -2.31
N LEU A 64 10.02 -10.00 -1.91
CA LEU A 64 9.36 -9.76 -0.63
C LEU A 64 8.00 -9.09 -0.84
N PHE A 65 6.97 -9.74 -0.36
CA PHE A 65 5.62 -9.17 -0.34
C PHE A 65 5.14 -9.02 1.10
N ALA A 66 4.30 -8.04 1.34
CA ALA A 66 3.60 -7.87 2.61
C ALA A 66 2.10 -7.70 2.35
N VAL A 67 1.28 -8.24 3.23
CA VAL A 67 -0.16 -7.95 3.27
C VAL A 67 -0.46 -7.25 4.58
N ASP A 68 -1.18 -6.16 4.50
CA ASP A 68 -1.64 -5.44 5.69
C ASP A 68 -2.97 -4.73 5.42
N GLY A 69 -3.69 -4.44 6.49
CA GLY A 69 -4.94 -3.72 6.48
C GLY A 69 -4.83 -2.37 7.20
N SER A 70 -5.49 -1.35 6.65
CA SER A 70 -5.61 -0.06 7.31
C SER A 70 -7.06 0.41 7.34
N LYS A 71 -7.52 0.89 8.49
CA LYS A 71 -8.85 1.50 8.59
C LYS A 71 -8.82 2.86 7.92
N LEU A 72 -9.79 3.09 7.03
CA LEU A 72 -10.05 4.37 6.38
C LEU A 72 -11.29 5.01 6.97
N GLN A 73 -11.19 6.29 7.29
CA GLN A 73 -12.35 7.08 7.66
C GLN A 73 -13.13 7.47 6.41
N LEU A 74 -14.41 7.14 6.36
CA LEU A 74 -15.29 7.38 5.23
C LEU A 74 -16.17 8.62 5.43
N PRO A 75 -16.69 9.22 4.33
CA PRO A 75 -17.71 10.25 4.39
C PRO A 75 -18.95 9.74 5.12
N ASN A 76 -19.62 10.63 5.86
CA ASN A 76 -20.86 10.29 6.58
C ASN A 76 -22.08 10.48 5.66
N SER A 77 -22.62 9.39 5.12
CA SER A 77 -23.82 9.40 4.29
C SER A 77 -24.59 8.08 4.40
N LYS A 78 -25.90 8.11 4.07
CA LYS A 78 -26.74 6.92 4.08
C LYS A 78 -26.22 5.82 3.15
N ASP A 79 -25.70 6.18 2.00
CA ASP A 79 -25.13 5.24 1.02
C ASP A 79 -23.87 4.54 1.60
N ILE A 80 -22.97 5.30 2.21
CA ILE A 80 -21.79 4.75 2.89
C ILE A 80 -22.20 3.81 4.03
N HIS A 81 -23.18 4.20 4.86
CA HIS A 81 -23.66 3.36 5.95
C HIS A 81 -24.23 2.04 5.44
N SER A 82 -24.93 2.05 4.31
CA SER A 82 -25.54 0.85 3.74
C SER A 82 -24.50 -0.14 3.19
N VAL A 83 -23.37 0.36 2.67
CA VAL A 83 -22.33 -0.47 2.03
C VAL A 83 -21.25 -0.91 3.03
N PHE A 84 -20.76 0.02 3.85
CA PHE A 84 -19.62 -0.21 4.75
C PHE A 84 -20.01 -0.38 6.22
N GLY A 85 -21.28 -0.15 6.56
CA GLY A 85 -21.74 -0.14 7.94
C GLY A 85 -21.51 1.22 8.62
N SER A 86 -22.02 1.32 9.84
CA SER A 86 -21.87 2.51 10.69
C SER A 86 -21.48 2.13 12.11
N ARG A 87 -20.79 3.03 12.77
CA ARG A 87 -20.42 2.96 14.19
C ARG A 87 -20.93 4.17 14.93
N PHE A 88 -21.16 3.99 16.22
CA PHE A 88 -21.55 5.05 17.14
C PHE A 88 -20.36 5.42 18.03
N ASN A 89 -20.27 6.69 18.36
CA ASN A 89 -19.31 7.12 19.35
C ASN A 89 -19.75 6.62 20.73
N SER A 90 -18.84 5.97 21.47
CA SER A 90 -19.13 5.50 22.83
C SER A 90 -19.45 6.65 23.80
N SER A 91 -18.91 7.84 23.57
CA SER A 91 -19.13 9.03 24.41
C SER A 91 -20.33 9.87 23.98
N ASP A 92 -20.79 9.73 22.73
CA ASP A 92 -21.94 10.46 22.18
C ASP A 92 -22.61 9.61 21.09
N PRO A 93 -23.63 8.79 21.45
CA PRO A 93 -24.30 7.90 20.50
C PRO A 93 -25.03 8.60 19.34
N THR A 94 -25.21 9.92 19.40
CA THR A 94 -25.79 10.69 18.30
C THR A 94 -24.80 10.90 17.15
N GLN A 95 -23.51 10.74 17.43
CA GLN A 95 -22.45 10.87 16.43
C GLN A 95 -22.19 9.53 15.76
N VAL A 96 -22.62 9.43 14.51
CA VAL A 96 -22.46 8.25 13.66
C VAL A 96 -21.33 8.49 12.68
N TYR A 97 -20.50 7.46 12.47
CA TYR A 97 -19.40 7.50 11.50
C TYR A 97 -19.23 6.14 10.82
N SER A 98 -18.53 6.11 9.71
CA SER A 98 -18.20 4.88 8.99
C SER A 98 -16.69 4.73 8.81
N LEU A 99 -16.24 3.50 8.96
CA LEU A 99 -14.90 3.06 8.63
C LEU A 99 -14.96 1.97 7.57
N ALA A 100 -13.91 1.86 6.78
CA ALA A 100 -13.69 0.72 5.91
C ALA A 100 -12.32 0.10 6.20
N LEU A 101 -12.19 -1.19 5.99
CA LEU A 101 -10.92 -1.89 5.94
C LEU A 101 -10.38 -1.81 4.52
N CYS A 102 -9.28 -1.11 4.32
CA CYS A 102 -8.49 -1.15 3.10
C CYS A 102 -7.36 -2.17 3.30
N SER A 103 -7.35 -3.24 2.51
CA SER A 103 -6.29 -4.24 2.50
C SER A 103 -5.46 -4.11 1.23
N THR A 104 -4.13 -4.26 1.35
CA THR A 104 -3.23 -4.23 0.19
C THR A 104 -2.23 -5.38 0.23
N LEU A 105 -1.92 -5.89 -0.96
CA LEU A 105 -0.74 -6.72 -1.23
C LEU A 105 0.33 -5.80 -1.81
N TYR A 106 1.50 -5.77 -1.20
CA TYR A 106 2.55 -4.81 -1.49
C TYR A 106 3.90 -5.49 -1.75
N ASP A 107 4.51 -5.20 -2.90
CA ASP A 107 5.90 -5.58 -3.20
C ASP A 107 6.84 -4.61 -2.47
N VAL A 108 7.47 -5.13 -1.43
CA VAL A 108 8.21 -4.34 -0.44
C VAL A 108 9.51 -3.78 -1.00
N LEU A 109 10.15 -4.50 -1.93
CA LEU A 109 11.43 -4.11 -2.51
C LEU A 109 11.28 -3.20 -3.71
N GLU A 110 10.19 -3.36 -4.45
CA GLU A 110 9.88 -2.56 -5.62
C GLU A 110 9.05 -1.30 -5.30
N ASP A 111 8.48 -1.21 -4.09
CA ASP A 111 7.57 -0.13 -3.67
C ASP A 111 6.29 -0.07 -4.51
N ILE A 112 5.74 -1.23 -4.89
CA ILE A 112 4.56 -1.35 -5.73
C ILE A 112 3.40 -1.96 -4.94
N ILE A 113 2.23 -1.32 -4.96
CA ILE A 113 0.98 -1.91 -4.51
C ILE A 113 0.50 -2.84 -5.62
N VAL A 114 0.51 -4.14 -5.34
CA VAL A 114 0.20 -5.19 -6.33
C VAL A 114 -1.29 -5.39 -6.49
N ASP A 115 -1.99 -5.39 -5.35
CA ASP A 115 -3.46 -5.46 -5.32
C ASP A 115 -3.99 -4.68 -4.12
N ALA A 116 -5.23 -4.20 -4.23
CA ALA A 116 -5.89 -3.44 -3.18
C ALA A 116 -7.39 -3.68 -3.19
N SER A 117 -7.98 -3.82 -2.01
CA SER A 117 -9.41 -4.03 -1.82
C SER A 117 -9.94 -3.21 -0.64
N ILE A 118 -11.23 -2.91 -0.67
CA ILE A 118 -11.90 -2.17 0.40
C ILE A 118 -13.14 -2.95 0.86
N TYR A 119 -13.27 -3.12 2.15
CA TYR A 119 -14.29 -3.93 2.80
C TYR A 119 -15.00 -3.16 3.91
N PRO A 120 -16.18 -3.60 4.34
CA PRO A 120 -16.75 -3.18 5.60
C PRO A 120 -15.75 -3.33 6.75
N ASP A 121 -15.81 -2.42 7.72
CA ASP A 121 -14.81 -2.29 8.79
C ASP A 121 -14.51 -3.56 9.59
N LEU A 122 -15.54 -4.42 9.81
CA LEU A 122 -15.42 -5.66 10.58
C LEU A 122 -15.03 -6.88 9.73
N SER A 123 -14.69 -6.68 8.46
CA SER A 123 -14.28 -7.77 7.58
C SER A 123 -12.97 -8.41 8.03
N SER A 124 -12.78 -9.67 7.67
CA SER A 124 -11.61 -10.45 8.03
C SER A 124 -10.41 -10.07 7.17
N GLU A 125 -9.36 -9.54 7.78
CA GLU A 125 -8.08 -9.29 7.12
C GLU A 125 -7.45 -10.58 6.56
N ARG A 126 -7.70 -11.73 7.20
CA ARG A 126 -7.19 -13.02 6.75
C ARG A 126 -7.83 -13.49 5.46
N ASN A 127 -9.13 -13.23 5.25
CA ASN A 127 -9.81 -13.57 4.00
C ASN A 127 -9.27 -12.73 2.84
N ALA A 128 -8.94 -11.46 3.10
CA ALA A 128 -8.34 -10.58 2.10
C ALA A 128 -7.02 -11.13 1.54
N VAL A 129 -6.23 -11.90 2.33
CA VAL A 129 -5.01 -12.56 1.84
C VAL A 129 -5.32 -13.47 0.65
N TYR A 130 -6.33 -14.33 0.79
CA TYR A 130 -6.71 -15.26 -0.28
C TYR A 130 -7.27 -14.55 -1.51
N GLU A 131 -8.01 -13.47 -1.30
CA GLU A 131 -8.54 -12.65 -2.39
C GLU A 131 -7.40 -11.97 -3.16
N HIS A 132 -6.39 -11.41 -2.48
CA HIS A 132 -5.20 -10.85 -3.12
C HIS A 132 -4.41 -11.89 -3.90
N LEU A 133 -4.20 -13.09 -3.34
CA LEU A 133 -3.52 -14.17 -4.04
C LEU A 133 -4.28 -14.57 -5.32
N ASN A 134 -5.59 -14.71 -5.23
CA ASN A 134 -6.43 -15.06 -6.38
C ASN A 134 -6.46 -13.97 -7.44
N ALA A 135 -6.55 -12.70 -7.03
CA ALA A 135 -6.57 -11.55 -7.94
C ALA A 135 -5.27 -11.37 -8.73
N THR A 136 -4.17 -11.96 -8.27
CA THR A 136 -2.83 -11.77 -8.85
C THR A 136 -2.23 -13.05 -9.46
N LEU A 137 -3.02 -14.10 -9.63
CA LEU A 137 -2.57 -15.36 -10.24
C LEU A 137 -1.98 -15.18 -11.64
N ASP A 138 -2.53 -14.25 -12.42
CA ASP A 138 -2.12 -13.94 -13.78
C ASP A 138 -0.74 -13.24 -13.88
N LEU A 139 -0.20 -12.78 -12.76
CA LEU A 139 1.09 -12.07 -12.72
C LEU A 139 2.29 -13.00 -12.56
N ASP A 140 2.09 -14.21 -12.05
CA ASP A 140 3.15 -15.22 -11.76
C ASP A 140 4.34 -14.65 -10.97
N ILE A 141 4.03 -13.82 -9.95
CA ILE A 141 5.04 -13.04 -9.23
C ILE A 141 5.56 -13.71 -7.95
N PHE A 142 4.93 -14.81 -7.52
CA PHE A 142 5.23 -15.43 -6.22
C PHE A 142 6.33 -16.50 -6.27
N HIS A 143 6.86 -16.79 -7.44
CA HIS A 143 8.03 -17.68 -7.54
C HIS A 143 9.22 -17.07 -6.76
N ASN A 144 9.87 -17.87 -5.91
CA ASN A 144 10.94 -17.41 -5.00
C ASN A 144 10.56 -16.16 -4.19
N SER A 145 9.36 -16.14 -3.62
CA SER A 145 8.85 -15.00 -2.87
C SER A 145 8.49 -15.38 -1.45
N ILE A 146 8.75 -14.46 -0.50
CA ILE A 146 8.33 -14.60 0.89
C ILE A 146 7.24 -13.56 1.16
N LEU A 147 6.08 -14.02 1.64
CA LEU A 147 4.99 -13.16 2.08
C LEU A 147 5.13 -12.91 3.60
N ILE A 148 5.18 -11.64 3.99
CA ILE A 148 5.44 -11.22 5.36
C ILE A 148 4.14 -10.70 5.99
N PHE A 149 3.81 -11.22 7.17
CA PHE A 149 2.55 -10.92 7.85
C PHE A 149 2.75 -10.46 9.28
N ASP A 150 1.88 -9.56 9.73
CA ASP A 150 1.81 -9.20 11.14
C ASP A 150 1.10 -10.26 11.98
N ARG A 151 1.18 -10.09 13.29
CA ARG A 151 0.63 -11.01 14.32
C ARG A 151 -0.87 -11.28 14.15
N GLY A 152 -1.64 -10.34 13.62
CA GLY A 152 -3.08 -10.48 13.37
C GLY A 152 -3.41 -11.56 12.34
N TYR A 153 -2.52 -11.83 11.42
CA TYR A 153 -2.73 -12.79 10.33
C TYR A 153 -2.47 -14.24 10.72
N TYR A 154 -1.69 -14.50 11.77
CA TYR A 154 -1.35 -15.87 12.14
C TYR A 154 -2.59 -16.70 12.45
N SER A 155 -2.70 -17.84 11.78
CA SER A 155 -3.53 -18.98 12.14
C SER A 155 -2.86 -20.25 11.62
N ALA A 156 -3.14 -21.40 12.26
CA ALA A 156 -2.67 -22.68 11.77
C ALA A 156 -3.13 -22.92 10.33
N GLN A 157 -4.38 -22.54 10.00
CA GLN A 157 -4.94 -22.67 8.65
C GLN A 157 -4.10 -21.92 7.62
N ILE A 158 -3.83 -20.62 7.83
CA ILE A 158 -3.03 -19.80 6.88
C ILE A 158 -1.64 -20.42 6.70
N TYR A 159 -0.97 -20.80 7.79
CA TYR A 159 0.35 -21.39 7.69
C TYR A 159 0.35 -22.68 6.87
N CYS A 160 -0.57 -23.60 7.18
CA CYS A 160 -0.69 -24.88 6.49
C CYS A 160 -1.10 -24.71 5.03
N ASP A 161 -2.02 -23.80 4.71
CA ASP A 161 -2.42 -23.50 3.34
C ASP A 161 -1.24 -22.97 2.51
N PHE A 162 -0.40 -22.07 3.08
CA PHE A 162 0.80 -21.57 2.41
C PHE A 162 1.81 -22.70 2.17
N TYR A 163 2.08 -23.51 3.20
CA TYR A 163 2.97 -24.66 3.08
C TYR A 163 2.51 -25.62 2.00
N ASN A 164 1.24 -26.02 2.00
CA ASN A 164 0.65 -26.97 1.06
C ASN A 164 0.62 -26.43 -0.39
N ARG A 165 0.57 -25.11 -0.57
CA ARG A 165 0.65 -24.45 -1.90
C ARG A 165 2.08 -24.17 -2.35
N GLY A 166 3.10 -24.50 -1.55
CA GLY A 166 4.50 -24.15 -1.85
C GLY A 166 4.80 -22.64 -1.81
N LEU A 167 3.95 -21.85 -1.17
CA LEU A 167 4.17 -20.42 -0.95
C LEU A 167 4.96 -20.22 0.33
N LEU A 168 6.03 -19.41 0.28
CA LEU A 168 6.81 -19.11 1.48
C LEU A 168 6.18 -17.95 2.26
N CYS A 169 6.17 -18.10 3.59
CA CYS A 169 5.63 -17.07 4.47
C CYS A 169 6.49 -16.84 5.71
N LEU A 170 6.40 -15.64 6.25
CA LEU A 170 6.97 -15.24 7.53
C LEU A 170 5.89 -14.53 8.35
N LEU A 171 5.47 -15.12 9.46
CA LEU A 171 4.41 -14.63 10.32
C LEU A 171 4.94 -14.29 11.71
N ARG A 172 4.62 -13.10 12.20
CA ARG A 172 4.82 -12.81 13.62
C ARG A 172 3.73 -13.51 14.43
N VAL A 173 4.10 -14.09 15.56
CA VAL A 173 3.18 -14.83 16.42
C VAL A 173 3.22 -14.35 17.87
N LYS A 174 2.18 -14.71 18.64
CA LYS A 174 2.12 -14.41 20.07
C LYS A 174 3.05 -15.34 20.83
N GLU A 175 3.78 -14.83 21.81
CA GLU A 175 4.62 -15.60 22.74
C GLU A 175 3.85 -16.67 23.51
N SER A 176 2.54 -16.46 23.73
CA SER A 176 1.70 -17.40 24.48
C SER A 176 1.37 -18.70 23.74
N LEU A 177 1.73 -18.81 22.46
CA LEU A 177 1.44 -20.01 21.67
C LEU A 177 2.31 -21.19 22.11
N LYS A 178 1.75 -22.41 22.04
CA LYS A 178 2.48 -23.64 22.38
C LYS A 178 3.77 -23.80 21.57
N ILE A 179 3.73 -23.45 20.30
CA ILE A 179 4.84 -23.57 19.33
C ILE A 179 6.07 -22.70 19.72
N THR A 180 5.91 -21.66 20.53
CA THR A 180 7.01 -20.76 20.94
C THR A 180 7.73 -21.21 22.21
N ARG A 181 7.33 -22.35 22.83
CA ARG A 181 7.81 -22.80 24.12
C ARG A 181 9.07 -23.66 24.05
N SER A 182 9.70 -23.80 22.91
CA SER A 182 10.90 -24.65 22.71
C SER A 182 12.12 -24.19 23.52
N GLY A 183 12.17 -22.92 23.93
CA GLY A 183 13.33 -22.33 24.62
C GLY A 183 14.56 -22.08 23.75
N SER A 184 14.54 -22.50 22.48
CA SER A 184 15.61 -22.26 21.51
C SER A 184 15.33 -21.01 20.67
N ASP A 185 16.39 -20.29 20.29
CA ASP A 185 16.30 -19.12 19.43
C ASP A 185 15.95 -19.49 17.96
N ASP A 186 16.19 -20.74 17.55
CA ASP A 186 15.83 -21.28 16.24
C ASP A 186 15.53 -22.77 16.39
N SER A 187 14.34 -23.19 16.00
CA SER A 187 13.90 -24.57 16.14
C SER A 187 12.84 -24.97 15.13
N ILE A 188 12.82 -26.25 14.78
CA ILE A 188 11.72 -26.82 14.01
C ILE A 188 10.66 -27.33 14.99
N GLN A 189 9.44 -26.86 14.81
CA GLN A 189 8.24 -27.25 15.54
C GLN A 189 7.21 -27.77 14.55
N PHE A 190 6.10 -28.32 15.06
CA PHE A 190 5.04 -28.84 14.20
C PHE A 190 3.72 -28.11 14.47
N ILE A 191 3.02 -27.76 13.38
CA ILE A 191 1.68 -27.16 13.40
C ILE A 191 0.71 -28.21 12.86
N LYS A 192 -0.31 -28.52 13.64
CA LYS A 192 -1.37 -29.42 13.21
C LYS A 192 -2.27 -28.68 12.21
N ASP A 193 -2.36 -29.21 11.01
CA ASP A 193 -3.29 -28.72 9.98
C ASP A 193 -4.72 -28.96 10.42
N PRO A 194 -5.54 -27.92 10.56
CA PRO A 194 -6.93 -28.05 11.03
C PRO A 194 -7.83 -28.80 10.04
N VAL A 195 -7.44 -28.93 8.77
CA VAL A 195 -8.22 -29.63 7.72
C VAL A 195 -7.83 -31.10 7.61
N SER A 196 -6.53 -31.37 7.39
CA SER A 196 -6.05 -32.74 7.17
C SER A 196 -5.72 -33.47 8.47
N GLY A 197 -5.51 -32.73 9.58
CA GLY A 197 -5.02 -33.28 10.84
C GLY A 197 -3.54 -33.63 10.87
N LEU A 198 -2.82 -33.46 9.75
CA LEU A 198 -1.39 -33.75 9.66
C LEU A 198 -0.56 -32.72 10.40
N GLU A 199 0.61 -33.16 10.89
CA GLU A 199 1.59 -32.28 11.51
C GLU A 199 2.54 -31.74 10.42
N ILE A 200 2.54 -30.42 10.23
CA ILE A 200 3.33 -29.70 9.23
C ILE A 200 4.52 -29.02 9.93
N PRO A 201 5.76 -29.23 9.46
CA PRO A 201 6.94 -28.61 10.05
C PRO A 201 6.91 -27.10 9.89
N ALA A 202 7.38 -26.39 10.91
CA ALA A 202 7.48 -24.94 10.95
C ALA A 202 8.77 -24.52 11.65
N ARG A 203 9.53 -23.62 11.06
CA ARG A 203 10.70 -23.03 11.68
C ARG A 203 10.24 -21.88 12.56
N VAL A 204 10.58 -21.96 13.85
CA VAL A 204 10.22 -20.94 14.86
C VAL A 204 11.49 -20.22 15.28
N ILE A 205 11.48 -18.92 15.16
CA ILE A 205 12.62 -18.06 15.41
C ILE A 205 12.26 -17.09 16.52
N ARG A 206 13.09 -17.04 17.57
CA ARG A 206 13.02 -16.06 18.64
C ARG A 206 13.93 -14.88 18.29
N VAL A 207 13.37 -13.69 18.25
CA VAL A 207 14.08 -12.46 17.90
C VAL A 207 14.05 -11.50 19.08
N VAL A 208 15.21 -10.98 19.46
CA VAL A 208 15.31 -9.91 20.46
C VAL A 208 15.49 -8.58 19.74
N LEU A 209 14.53 -7.67 19.94
CA LEU A 209 14.59 -6.32 19.38
C LEU A 209 15.60 -5.46 20.16
N ASP A 210 16.05 -4.36 19.57
CA ASP A 210 16.99 -3.43 20.21
C ASP A 210 16.42 -2.78 21.49
N SER A 211 15.09 -2.80 21.64
CA SER A 211 14.37 -2.40 22.87
C SER A 211 14.43 -3.45 24.00
N GLY A 212 14.98 -4.64 23.74
CA GLY A 212 14.91 -5.80 24.65
C GLY A 212 13.60 -6.61 24.54
N THR A 213 12.65 -6.17 23.72
CA THR A 213 11.38 -6.90 23.51
C THR A 213 11.65 -8.18 22.72
N VAL A 214 11.08 -9.30 23.18
CA VAL A 214 11.14 -10.58 22.47
C VAL A 214 9.97 -10.69 21.52
N GLU A 215 10.26 -11.08 20.28
CA GLU A 215 9.25 -11.43 19.28
C GLU A 215 9.49 -12.84 18.75
N TYR A 216 8.44 -13.52 18.33
CA TYR A 216 8.52 -14.84 17.73
C TYR A 216 8.01 -14.78 16.30
N LEU A 217 8.78 -15.41 15.41
CA LEU A 217 8.46 -15.53 13.99
C LEU A 217 8.30 -17.02 13.65
N VAL A 218 7.32 -17.29 12.79
CA VAL A 218 7.06 -18.64 12.27
C VAL A 218 7.16 -18.57 10.75
N THR A 219 7.89 -19.51 10.15
CA THR A 219 8.13 -19.54 8.70
C THR A 219 8.24 -20.97 8.18
N ASN A 220 7.96 -21.17 6.90
CA ASN A 220 8.29 -22.37 6.14
C ASN A 220 9.53 -22.19 5.23
N VAL A 221 10.36 -21.17 5.51
CA VAL A 221 11.67 -21.01 4.90
C VAL A 221 12.69 -21.81 5.73
N PHE A 222 13.08 -22.97 5.21
CA PHE A 222 14.00 -23.90 5.91
C PHE A 222 15.46 -23.77 5.47
N ASP A 223 15.79 -22.77 4.65
CA ASP A 223 17.16 -22.51 4.22
C ASP A 223 18.05 -22.22 5.44
N PRO A 224 19.05 -23.08 5.73
CA PRO A 224 19.93 -22.93 6.87
C PRO A 224 20.89 -21.75 6.74
N SER A 225 21.09 -21.21 5.54
CA SER A 225 21.91 -20.02 5.31
C SER A 225 21.27 -18.75 5.84
N ILE A 226 19.94 -18.74 6.02
CA ILE A 226 19.20 -17.62 6.57
C ILE A 226 19.17 -17.74 8.10
N THR A 227 19.98 -16.91 8.77
CA THR A 227 20.13 -16.92 10.23
C THR A 227 18.98 -16.21 10.94
N PRO A 228 18.81 -16.40 12.28
CA PRO A 228 17.83 -15.65 13.07
C PRO A 228 17.95 -14.12 12.93
N GLU A 229 19.18 -13.60 12.89
CA GLU A 229 19.45 -12.17 12.70
C GLU A 229 18.97 -11.68 11.34
N MET A 230 19.12 -12.50 10.30
CA MET A 230 18.61 -12.20 8.96
C MET A 230 17.08 -12.20 8.93
N PHE A 231 16.42 -13.11 9.68
CA PHE A 231 14.96 -13.06 9.84
C PHE A 231 14.50 -11.81 10.62
N LYS A 232 15.27 -11.34 11.60
CA LYS A 232 15.01 -10.05 12.24
C LYS A 232 14.99 -8.93 11.21
N GLN A 233 16.03 -8.86 10.36
CA GLN A 233 16.10 -7.87 9.29
C GLN A 233 14.97 -8.02 8.26
N LEU A 234 14.67 -9.26 7.86
CA LEU A 234 13.58 -9.56 6.94
C LEU A 234 12.24 -9.07 7.48
N TYR A 235 11.95 -9.32 8.75
CA TYR A 235 10.70 -8.89 9.36
C TYR A 235 10.60 -7.35 9.46
N PHE A 236 11.71 -6.63 9.57
CA PHE A 236 11.73 -5.17 9.51
C PHE A 236 11.19 -4.61 8.20
N PHE A 237 11.31 -5.33 7.10
CA PHE A 237 10.71 -4.90 5.82
C PHE A 237 9.20 -4.78 5.87
N ARG A 238 8.52 -5.48 6.77
CA ARG A 238 7.08 -5.33 6.99
C ARG A 238 6.67 -3.88 7.28
N TRP A 239 7.49 -3.14 8.01
CA TRP A 239 7.21 -1.74 8.35
C TRP A 239 7.09 -0.83 7.12
N LYS A 240 7.58 -1.26 5.96
CA LYS A 240 7.43 -0.48 4.73
C LYS A 240 5.97 -0.38 4.27
N ILE A 241 5.14 -1.40 4.52
CA ILE A 241 3.71 -1.32 4.17
C ILE A 241 2.98 -0.30 5.06
N GLU A 242 3.33 -0.21 6.36
CA GLU A 242 2.80 0.84 7.24
C GLU A 242 3.23 2.23 6.76
N SER A 243 4.49 2.36 6.33
CA SER A 243 5.01 3.60 5.74
C SER A 243 4.29 3.95 4.44
N LYS A 244 3.95 2.94 3.62
CA LYS A 244 3.15 3.11 2.39
C LYS A 244 1.74 3.61 2.70
N TYR A 245 1.05 3.04 3.69
CA TYR A 245 -0.25 3.56 4.13
C TYR A 245 -0.17 4.99 4.66
N ASN A 246 0.88 5.31 5.41
CA ASN A 246 1.12 6.67 5.88
C ASN A 246 1.34 7.65 4.71
N GLU A 247 2.04 7.22 3.67
CA GLU A 247 2.20 7.97 2.41
C GLU A 247 0.86 8.17 1.72
N LEU A 248 0.09 7.11 1.53
CA LEU A 248 -1.24 7.15 0.89
C LEU A 248 -2.19 8.12 1.61
N LYS A 249 -2.25 8.05 2.95
CA LYS A 249 -3.14 8.91 3.74
C LYS A 249 -2.72 10.37 3.76
N ASN A 250 -1.42 10.64 3.94
CA ASN A 250 -0.96 12.00 4.18
C ASN A 250 -0.50 12.76 2.91
N GLN A 251 -0.12 12.05 1.86
CA GLN A 251 0.42 12.69 0.65
C GLN A 251 -0.50 12.52 -0.55
N TRP A 252 -1.15 11.37 -0.66
CA TRP A 252 -2.12 11.12 -1.72
C TRP A 252 -3.55 11.48 -1.32
N GLY A 253 -3.80 11.74 -0.02
CA GLY A 253 -5.12 12.08 0.50
C GLY A 253 -6.10 10.91 0.38
N LEU A 254 -5.67 9.70 0.71
CA LEU A 254 -6.48 8.49 0.59
C LEU A 254 -7.82 8.57 1.35
N GLU A 255 -7.90 9.38 2.41
CA GLU A 255 -9.12 9.63 3.18
C GLU A 255 -9.83 10.94 2.79
N GLU A 256 -9.34 11.64 1.75
CA GLU A 256 -9.92 12.88 1.23
C GLU A 256 -10.75 12.58 -0.02
N PHE A 257 -11.92 12.00 0.17
CA PHE A 257 -12.78 11.55 -0.92
C PHE A 257 -13.44 12.71 -1.67
N SER A 258 -13.58 12.55 -2.97
CA SER A 258 -14.17 13.55 -3.87
C SER A 258 -15.69 13.61 -3.82
N GLY A 259 -16.33 12.64 -3.16
CA GLY A 259 -17.77 12.54 -2.99
C GLY A 259 -18.15 11.71 -1.78
N SER A 260 -19.42 11.75 -1.40
CA SER A 260 -19.98 11.04 -0.26
C SER A 260 -20.72 9.75 -0.63
N ALA A 261 -20.58 9.27 -1.86
CA ALA A 261 -21.12 7.99 -2.31
C ALA A 261 -20.07 6.89 -2.25
N SER A 262 -20.47 5.66 -1.96
CA SER A 262 -19.62 4.47 -1.98
C SER A 262 -18.87 4.28 -3.31
N LEU A 263 -19.58 4.52 -4.41
CA LEU A 263 -19.00 4.54 -5.75
C LEU A 263 -17.82 5.52 -5.85
N SER A 264 -17.94 6.74 -5.30
CA SER A 264 -16.86 7.73 -5.33
C SER A 264 -15.67 7.30 -4.47
N VAL A 265 -15.93 6.68 -3.33
CA VAL A 265 -14.89 6.13 -2.44
C VAL A 265 -14.07 5.06 -3.17
N MET A 266 -14.73 4.12 -3.84
CA MET A 266 -14.05 3.06 -4.59
C MET A 266 -13.25 3.61 -5.78
N GLN A 267 -13.80 4.57 -6.52
CA GLN A 267 -13.09 5.24 -7.62
C GLN A 267 -11.82 5.95 -7.12
N ASP A 268 -11.95 6.73 -6.03
CA ASP A 268 -10.82 7.47 -5.45
C ASP A 268 -9.75 6.53 -4.89
N LEU A 269 -10.14 5.39 -4.32
CA LEU A 269 -9.22 4.37 -3.82
C LEU A 269 -8.29 3.89 -4.95
N PHE A 270 -8.85 3.34 -6.02
CA PHE A 270 -8.05 2.74 -7.09
C PHE A 270 -7.20 3.77 -7.84
N ILE A 271 -7.71 4.98 -8.03
CA ILE A 271 -6.93 6.09 -8.58
C ILE A 271 -5.71 6.41 -7.69
N ASN A 272 -5.89 6.45 -6.37
CA ASN A 272 -4.78 6.71 -5.45
C ASN A 272 -3.74 5.59 -5.49
N MET A 273 -4.16 4.31 -5.57
CA MET A 273 -3.25 3.17 -5.72
C MET A 273 -2.44 3.27 -7.03
N MET A 274 -3.10 3.58 -8.14
CA MET A 274 -2.46 3.79 -9.42
C MET A 274 -1.45 4.95 -9.39
N TYR A 275 -1.83 6.09 -8.83
CA TYR A 275 -0.93 7.25 -8.69
C TYR A 275 0.30 6.92 -7.84
N SER A 276 0.11 6.21 -6.73
CA SER A 276 1.20 5.78 -5.87
C SER A 276 2.19 4.87 -6.61
N ASN A 277 1.69 3.93 -7.43
CA ASN A 277 2.55 3.07 -8.23
C ASN A 277 3.30 3.84 -9.33
N LEU A 278 2.62 4.72 -10.05
CA LEU A 278 3.29 5.58 -11.05
C LEU A 278 4.40 6.44 -10.41
N TYR A 279 4.12 6.98 -9.23
CA TYR A 279 5.13 7.72 -8.46
C TYR A 279 6.34 6.83 -8.12
N SER A 280 6.11 5.61 -7.62
CA SER A 280 7.19 4.68 -7.24
C SER A 280 8.05 4.31 -8.45
N ILE A 281 7.44 4.10 -9.63
CA ILE A 281 8.14 3.81 -10.89
C ILE A 281 9.05 4.98 -11.29
N VAL A 282 8.51 6.20 -11.33
CA VAL A 282 9.28 7.40 -11.70
C VAL A 282 10.38 7.67 -10.69
N LYS A 283 10.07 7.55 -9.39
CA LYS A 283 11.04 7.74 -8.32
C LYS A 283 12.19 6.76 -8.40
N LYS A 284 11.92 5.47 -8.66
CA LYS A 284 12.94 4.41 -8.78
C LYS A 284 13.96 4.75 -9.89
N ASP A 285 13.49 5.12 -11.08
CA ASP A 285 14.36 5.52 -12.19
C ASP A 285 15.16 6.79 -11.86
N ALA A 286 14.49 7.81 -11.34
CA ALA A 286 15.15 9.07 -10.97
C ALA A 286 16.21 8.86 -9.89
N ASP A 287 15.96 8.03 -8.86
CA ASP A 287 16.95 7.75 -7.82
C ASP A 287 18.17 6.99 -8.37
N ILE A 288 18.00 6.06 -9.31
CA ILE A 288 19.09 5.37 -10.00
C ILE A 288 19.95 6.40 -10.78
N ARG A 289 19.33 7.30 -11.54
CA ARG A 289 20.05 8.35 -12.30
C ARG A 289 20.79 9.31 -11.35
N ILE A 290 20.18 9.67 -10.23
CA ILE A 290 20.81 10.51 -9.20
C ILE A 290 22.02 9.81 -8.61
N ALA A 291 21.91 8.54 -8.24
CA ALA A 291 23.00 7.74 -7.69
C ALA A 291 24.17 7.66 -8.68
N ASN A 292 23.89 7.34 -9.95
CA ASN A 292 24.91 7.22 -11.00
C ASN A 292 25.60 8.56 -11.34
N SER A 293 24.94 9.70 -11.12
CA SER A 293 25.49 11.05 -11.34
C SER A 293 26.10 11.68 -10.08
N SER A 294 26.03 11.01 -8.94
CA SER A 294 26.53 11.52 -7.66
C SER A 294 28.06 11.43 -7.61
N ARG A 295 28.69 12.53 -7.12
CA ARG A 295 30.16 12.56 -6.92
C ARG A 295 30.51 11.99 -5.55
N PRO A 296 31.67 11.33 -5.40
CA PRO A 296 32.09 10.76 -4.10
C PRO A 296 32.30 11.83 -3.00
N ASP A 297 32.60 13.05 -3.38
CA ASP A 297 32.84 14.20 -2.50
C ASP A 297 31.58 14.96 -2.09
N ASN A 298 30.41 14.51 -2.53
CA ASN A 298 29.14 15.12 -2.11
C ASN A 298 28.95 15.02 -0.61
N LYS A 299 28.71 16.17 0.05
CA LYS A 299 28.45 16.25 1.50
C LYS A 299 27.21 15.47 1.92
N PHE A 300 26.24 15.31 1.05
CA PHE A 300 24.95 14.64 1.31
C PHE A 300 24.62 13.66 0.20
N ALA A 301 23.91 12.59 0.54
CA ALA A 301 23.20 11.77 -0.42
C ALA A 301 21.92 12.49 -0.85
N TYR A 302 21.49 12.26 -2.09
CA TYR A 302 20.31 12.89 -2.68
C TYR A 302 19.31 11.83 -3.16
N GLN A 303 18.06 12.19 -3.19
CA GLN A 303 16.96 11.43 -3.80
C GLN A 303 16.08 12.35 -4.63
N ALA A 304 15.25 11.79 -5.49
CA ALA A 304 14.27 12.54 -6.26
C ALA A 304 13.28 13.28 -5.35
N ASN A 305 12.91 14.50 -5.76
CA ASN A 305 11.97 15.31 -4.99
C ASN A 305 10.54 14.77 -5.16
N ARG A 306 9.96 14.31 -4.07
CA ARG A 306 8.64 13.70 -4.06
C ARG A 306 7.54 14.65 -4.51
N ALA A 307 7.51 15.87 -3.97
CA ALA A 307 6.45 16.83 -4.28
C ALA A 307 6.46 17.19 -5.78
N PHE A 308 7.64 17.30 -6.37
CA PHE A 308 7.80 17.52 -7.81
C PHE A 308 7.18 16.38 -8.62
N ILE A 309 7.57 15.11 -8.34
CA ILE A 309 7.05 13.95 -9.09
C ILE A 309 5.53 13.85 -8.97
N ILE A 310 4.98 14.04 -7.76
CA ILE A 310 3.54 14.01 -7.53
C ILE A 310 2.83 15.09 -8.33
N GLY A 311 3.38 16.31 -8.36
CA GLY A 311 2.84 17.42 -9.14
C GLY A 311 2.80 17.10 -10.63
N GLU A 312 3.91 16.62 -11.18
CA GLU A 312 4.03 16.26 -12.59
C GLU A 312 3.09 15.11 -13.00
N ILE A 313 2.96 14.06 -12.19
CA ILE A 313 2.03 12.97 -12.47
C ILE A 313 0.57 13.49 -12.49
N LYS A 314 0.21 14.34 -11.52
CA LYS A 314 -1.13 14.95 -11.47
C LYS A 314 -1.41 15.85 -12.67
N TYR A 315 -0.38 16.50 -13.21
CA TYR A 315 -0.47 17.31 -14.41
C TYR A 315 -0.58 16.48 -15.71
N LEU A 316 0.20 15.41 -15.82
CA LEU A 316 0.29 14.60 -17.03
C LEU A 316 -0.92 13.69 -17.24
N LEU A 317 -1.39 13.03 -16.18
CA LEU A 317 -2.42 11.99 -16.31
C LEU A 317 -3.72 12.50 -16.94
N PRO A 318 -4.29 13.65 -16.54
CA PRO A 318 -5.46 14.20 -17.21
C PRO A 318 -5.22 14.48 -18.70
N ARG A 319 -4.03 14.97 -19.06
CA ARG A 319 -3.67 15.24 -20.47
C ARG A 319 -3.58 13.98 -21.30
N MET A 320 -3.11 12.88 -20.71
CA MET A 320 -3.13 11.56 -21.38
C MET A 320 -4.55 11.12 -21.70
N LEU A 321 -5.49 11.32 -20.79
CA LEU A 321 -6.89 10.92 -20.95
C LEU A 321 -7.65 11.82 -21.92
N CYS A 322 -7.31 13.11 -22.01
CA CYS A 322 -7.96 14.08 -22.88
C CYS A 322 -7.34 14.22 -24.29
N GLY A 323 -6.43 13.32 -24.65
CA GLY A 323 -5.83 13.30 -26.00
C GLY A 323 -4.77 14.37 -26.29
N SER A 324 -4.47 15.26 -25.33
CA SER A 324 -3.39 16.26 -25.44
C SER A 324 -2.01 15.71 -25.07
N PHE A 325 -1.91 14.41 -24.90
CA PHE A 325 -0.68 13.71 -24.56
C PHE A 325 0.32 13.65 -25.71
N ARG A 326 1.62 13.81 -25.39
CA ARG A 326 2.74 13.60 -26.30
C ARG A 326 3.79 12.72 -25.60
N LYS A 327 4.37 11.76 -26.32
CA LYS A 327 5.38 10.83 -25.76
C LYS A 327 6.56 11.53 -25.08
N TRP A 328 7.01 12.66 -25.59
CA TRP A 328 8.08 13.43 -24.99
C TRP A 328 7.79 13.90 -23.54
N MET A 329 6.51 14.10 -23.19
CA MET A 329 6.11 14.52 -21.85
C MET A 329 6.48 13.47 -20.78
N VAL A 330 6.37 12.17 -21.11
CA VAL A 330 6.81 11.10 -20.21
C VAL A 330 8.33 11.11 -20.09
N THR A 331 9.04 11.23 -21.22
CA THR A 331 10.51 11.30 -21.22
C THR A 331 11.00 12.49 -20.38
N ASP A 332 10.35 13.64 -20.53
CA ASP A 332 10.67 14.85 -19.77
C ASP A 332 10.41 14.66 -18.28
N LEU A 333 9.29 14.01 -17.89
CA LEU A 333 9.02 13.66 -16.49
C LEU A 333 10.18 12.88 -15.85
N PHE A 334 10.64 11.80 -16.50
CA PHE A 334 11.74 10.99 -15.97
C PHE A 334 13.07 11.76 -15.88
N LEU A 335 13.37 12.58 -16.88
CA LEU A 335 14.59 13.41 -16.90
C LEU A 335 14.54 14.53 -15.85
N SER A 336 13.39 15.20 -15.73
CA SER A 336 13.19 16.30 -14.79
C SER A 336 13.14 15.80 -13.34
N ALA A 337 12.53 14.64 -13.07
CA ALA A 337 12.54 14.01 -11.76
C ALA A 337 13.96 13.73 -11.25
N ALA A 338 14.90 13.39 -12.12
CA ALA A 338 16.30 13.19 -11.74
C ALA A 338 17.05 14.51 -11.49
N LYS A 339 16.61 15.63 -12.07
CA LYS A 339 17.21 16.95 -11.87
C LYS A 339 16.78 17.62 -10.58
N VAL A 340 15.50 17.45 -10.20
CA VAL A 340 14.92 18.06 -8.99
C VAL A 340 15.14 17.13 -7.80
N LYS A 341 16.16 17.45 -6.99
CA LYS A 341 16.67 16.58 -5.91
C LYS A 341 16.32 17.12 -4.53
N SER A 342 16.17 16.20 -3.57
CA SER A 342 16.09 16.50 -2.14
C SER A 342 17.24 15.82 -1.40
N GLN A 343 17.78 16.48 -0.38
CA GLN A 343 18.84 15.89 0.46
C GLN A 343 18.25 14.78 1.33
N ILE A 344 18.98 13.68 1.43
CA ILE A 344 18.70 12.63 2.43
C ILE A 344 19.37 13.06 3.72
N GLN A 345 18.58 13.24 4.78
CA GLN A 345 19.06 13.59 6.12
C GLN A 345 18.84 12.40 7.06
N PRO A 346 19.84 11.51 7.23
CA PRO A 346 19.74 10.38 8.13
C PRO A 346 19.51 10.83 9.58
N GLY A 347 18.69 10.11 10.31
CA GLY A 347 18.46 10.37 11.75
C GLY A 347 17.55 11.56 12.07
N ARG A 348 16.99 12.24 11.09
CA ARG A 348 16.05 13.35 11.33
C ARG A 348 14.78 12.82 11.98
N LYS A 349 14.60 13.18 13.27
CA LYS A 349 13.40 12.82 14.04
C LYS A 349 12.49 14.05 14.15
N TYR A 350 11.23 13.89 13.78
CA TYR A 350 10.19 14.89 14.05
C TYR A 350 9.40 14.49 15.30
N LYS A 351 9.12 15.45 16.20
CA LYS A 351 8.15 15.23 17.28
C LYS A 351 6.80 14.88 16.64
N ARG A 352 6.30 13.68 16.90
CA ARG A 352 4.94 13.30 16.52
C ARG A 352 3.97 14.01 17.44
N PHE A 353 3.31 15.04 16.95
CA PHE A 353 2.14 15.56 17.62
C PHE A 353 1.01 14.55 17.39
N LYS A 354 0.46 13.97 18.47
CA LYS A 354 -0.79 13.23 18.38
C LYS A 354 -1.84 14.20 17.84
N LYS A 355 -2.24 14.06 16.58
CA LYS A 355 -3.49 14.68 16.13
C LYS A 355 -4.57 14.10 17.03
N LYS A 356 -5.37 14.96 17.69
CA LYS A 356 -6.62 14.52 18.30
C LYS A 356 -7.43 13.92 17.16
N ASP A 357 -7.79 12.64 17.29
CA ASP A 357 -8.66 11.97 16.35
C ASP A 357 -10.04 12.59 16.45
N ASN A 358 -10.27 13.66 15.69
CA ASN A 358 -11.61 14.24 15.52
C ASN A 358 -12.37 13.37 14.52
N LEU A 359 -12.63 12.12 14.87
CA LEU A 359 -13.42 11.18 14.09
C LEU A 359 -14.85 11.69 13.79
N TRP A 360 -15.28 12.76 14.48
CA TRP A 360 -16.69 13.18 14.55
C TRP A 360 -17.07 14.37 13.71
N THR A 361 -16.13 15.24 13.37
CA THR A 361 -16.50 16.60 13.02
C THR A 361 -16.37 16.96 11.56
N HIS A 362 -15.82 16.14 10.67
CA HIS A 362 -15.52 16.67 9.35
C HIS A 362 -15.77 15.65 8.23
N PHE A 363 -16.62 16.09 7.31
CA PHE A 363 -16.25 16.00 5.91
C PHE A 363 -14.79 16.42 5.79
N ASN A 364 -13.89 15.49 5.47
CA ASN A 364 -12.54 15.84 5.14
C ASN A 364 -12.59 16.68 3.86
N HIS A 365 -12.72 18.00 4.06
CA HIS A 365 -12.52 18.93 2.96
C HIS A 365 -11.07 18.78 2.54
N ARG A 366 -10.86 18.48 1.28
CA ARG A 366 -9.53 18.42 0.71
C ARG A 366 -8.74 19.62 1.12
N LYS A 367 -7.68 19.38 1.87
CA LYS A 367 -6.60 20.35 2.00
C LYS A 367 -6.03 20.52 0.60
N THR A 368 -6.02 21.74 0.11
CA THR A 368 -5.27 22.12 -1.07
C THR A 368 -3.83 21.66 -0.85
N VAL A 369 -3.40 20.64 -1.55
CA VAL A 369 -1.98 20.33 -1.62
C VAL A 369 -1.41 21.37 -2.56
N LEU A 370 -0.74 22.36 -1.97
CA LEU A 370 0.12 23.29 -2.67
C LEU A 370 1.34 22.56 -3.19
#